data_61c026925c1a7b5abb5b980003ec3b37
#
_entry.id   61c026925c1a7b5abb5b980003ec3b37
#
_cell.length_a   1.000
_cell.length_b   1.000
_cell.length_c   1.000
_cell.angle_alpha   90.00
_cell.angle_beta   90.00
_cell.angle_gamma   90.00
#
_symmetry.space_group_name_H-M   'P 1'
#
loop_
_entity.id
_entity.type
_entity.pdbx_description
1 polymer ?
#
loop_
_entity_poly.entity_id
_entity_poly.type
_entity_poly.pdbx_seq_one_letter_code
_entity_poly.pdbx_strand_id
1 'polypeptide(L)'
;MTWIKICGITNLDDALAASDAGANALGFVFYPKSPRHVTLEAARSIMAKLPQSMEMEKVGVFVNETVDRVRDAVQQVGLTAVQLHGDESVEFSRELFQELANKSQRPTIFRTWAATVFDVPAGQSVGWDPVAVGLVEPDEAYKGKRVHKIHVAKNGDLFLETHGFRPGVISGVLLDSSNDARRGGTGQAFDWERVQPWAGIINSISKLIVAGGLRPGNVQEAIHLLHPWGVDVSSGVESELGKKDHRKIRAFVDAVRAMEEAG
;
A
#
# COMPACT_ATOMS: atom_id res chain seq x y z
N MET A 1 5.93 -6.33 14.39
CA MET A 1 4.71 -5.49 14.59
C MET A 1 4.15 -5.10 13.23
N THR A 2 2.92 -5.50 12.92
CA THR A 2 2.25 -5.24 11.63
C THR A 2 1.94 -3.74 11.48
N TRP A 3 2.33 -3.14 10.36
CA TRP A 3 2.01 -1.75 10.06
C TRP A 3 0.53 -1.59 9.71
N ILE A 4 -0.15 -0.58 10.27
CA ILE A 4 -1.59 -0.35 10.12
C ILE A 4 -1.82 1.04 9.53
N LYS A 5 -2.52 1.11 8.39
CA LYS A 5 -2.96 2.36 7.76
C LYS A 5 -4.47 2.49 7.82
N ILE A 6 -4.94 3.65 8.27
CA ILE A 6 -6.35 4.06 8.14
C ILE A 6 -6.44 5.05 6.98
N CYS A 7 -7.06 4.61 5.88
CA CYS A 7 -7.10 5.34 4.61
C CYS A 7 -8.41 6.10 4.40
N GLY A 8 -8.34 7.23 3.69
CA GLY A 8 -9.51 8.05 3.39
C GLY A 8 -9.95 8.91 4.57
N ILE A 9 -8.99 9.51 5.26
CA ILE A 9 -9.21 10.52 6.31
C ILE A 9 -9.67 11.83 5.66
N THR A 10 -10.81 12.36 6.13
CA THR A 10 -11.42 13.60 5.61
C THR A 10 -11.61 14.68 6.66
N ASN A 11 -11.42 14.36 7.94
CA ASN A 11 -11.59 15.27 9.06
C ASN A 11 -10.63 14.98 10.21
N LEU A 12 -10.51 15.93 11.14
CA LEU A 12 -9.58 15.83 12.26
C LEU A 12 -9.98 14.76 13.28
N ASP A 13 -11.26 14.60 13.56
CA ASP A 13 -11.74 13.67 14.58
C ASP A 13 -11.42 12.23 14.21
N ASP A 14 -11.59 11.88 12.92
CA ASP A 14 -11.21 10.57 12.38
C ASP A 14 -9.69 10.35 12.42
N ALA A 15 -8.90 11.40 12.16
CA ALA A 15 -7.44 11.33 12.24
C ALA A 15 -6.97 11.10 13.69
N LEU A 16 -7.55 11.81 14.65
CA LEU A 16 -7.25 11.63 16.06
C LEU A 16 -7.65 10.23 16.54
N ALA A 17 -8.86 9.76 16.19
CA ALA A 17 -9.33 8.44 16.56
C ALA A 17 -8.44 7.31 16.01
N ALA A 18 -7.93 7.45 14.77
CA ALA A 18 -6.99 6.50 14.19
C ALA A 18 -5.66 6.48 14.95
N SER A 19 -5.15 7.64 15.30
CA SER A 19 -3.94 7.78 16.10
C SER A 19 -4.09 7.20 17.51
N ASP A 20 -5.14 7.56 18.21
CA ASP A 20 -5.42 7.08 19.56
C ASP A 20 -5.64 5.56 19.61
N ALA A 21 -6.12 4.98 18.53
CA ALA A 21 -6.23 3.55 18.37
C ALA A 21 -4.87 2.84 18.15
N GLY A 22 -3.81 3.56 17.78
CA GLY A 22 -2.48 3.00 17.54
C GLY A 22 -2.22 2.62 16.07
N ALA A 23 -2.89 3.28 15.13
CA ALA A 23 -2.54 3.19 13.72
C ALA A 23 -1.14 3.77 13.47
N ASN A 24 -0.43 3.24 12.47
CA ASN A 24 0.91 3.68 12.07
C ASN A 24 0.88 4.77 10.99
N ALA A 25 -0.22 4.84 10.22
CA ALA A 25 -0.34 5.77 9.12
C ALA A 25 -1.77 6.26 8.86
N LEU A 26 -1.86 7.49 8.36
CA LEU A 26 -3.09 8.10 7.85
C LEU A 26 -3.00 8.26 6.34
N GLY A 27 -4.06 7.85 5.61
CA GLY A 27 -4.17 8.03 4.18
C GLY A 27 -5.10 9.19 3.81
N PHE A 28 -4.60 10.11 2.98
CA PHE A 28 -5.34 11.24 2.42
C PHE A 28 -5.50 11.04 0.92
N VAL A 29 -6.74 11.04 0.41
CA VAL A 29 -7.02 10.76 -1.00
C VAL A 29 -7.12 12.06 -1.78
N PHE A 30 -6.18 12.29 -2.71
CA PHE A 30 -6.15 13.49 -3.55
C PHE A 30 -6.78 13.29 -4.94
N TYR A 31 -7.55 12.21 -5.12
CA TYR A 31 -8.27 11.92 -6.35
C TYR A 31 -9.68 12.52 -6.32
N PRO A 32 -10.00 13.53 -7.16
CA PRO A 32 -11.28 14.28 -7.07
C PRO A 32 -12.55 13.45 -7.27
N LYS A 33 -12.45 12.29 -7.96
CA LYS A 33 -13.60 11.39 -8.16
C LYS A 33 -13.85 10.46 -6.96
N SER A 34 -12.96 10.45 -5.99
CA SER A 34 -13.13 9.65 -4.77
C SER A 34 -14.13 10.34 -3.83
N PRO A 35 -15.07 9.60 -3.23
CA PRO A 35 -15.94 10.16 -2.17
C PRO A 35 -15.15 10.49 -0.88
N ARG A 36 -13.88 10.08 -0.80
CA ARG A 36 -12.96 10.35 0.31
C ARG A 36 -11.93 11.42 -0.06
N HIS A 37 -12.20 12.16 -1.15
CA HIS A 37 -11.31 13.21 -1.62
C HIS A 37 -11.16 14.32 -0.58
N VAL A 38 -9.93 14.78 -0.39
CA VAL A 38 -9.59 15.99 0.36
C VAL A 38 -8.72 16.91 -0.48
N THR A 39 -8.86 18.20 -0.26
CA THR A 39 -7.95 19.20 -0.87
C THR A 39 -6.62 19.22 -0.11
N LEU A 40 -5.56 19.72 -0.75
CA LEU A 40 -4.26 19.92 -0.09
C LEU A 40 -4.40 20.80 1.16
N GLU A 41 -5.22 21.84 1.09
CA GLU A 41 -5.48 22.75 2.20
C GLU A 41 -6.17 22.03 3.37
N ALA A 42 -7.20 21.23 3.10
CA ALA A 42 -7.90 20.45 4.12
C ALA A 42 -6.95 19.45 4.79
N ALA A 43 -6.18 18.67 4.01
CA ALA A 43 -5.20 17.74 4.54
C ALA A 43 -4.15 18.45 5.41
N ARG A 44 -3.60 19.57 4.92
CA ARG A 44 -2.65 20.39 5.68
C ARG A 44 -3.26 20.92 6.99
N SER A 45 -4.53 21.38 6.96
CA SER A 45 -5.22 21.84 8.17
C SER A 45 -5.42 20.73 9.20
N ILE A 46 -5.77 19.52 8.77
CA ILE A 46 -5.86 18.34 9.64
C ILE A 46 -4.48 18.05 10.25
N MET A 47 -3.45 17.97 9.42
CA MET A 47 -2.10 17.63 9.86
C MET A 47 -1.52 18.64 10.86
N ALA A 48 -1.78 19.93 10.66
CA ALA A 48 -1.30 20.98 11.55
C ALA A 48 -1.91 20.93 12.97
N LYS A 49 -3.05 20.25 13.12
CA LYS A 49 -3.76 20.10 14.40
C LYS A 49 -3.46 18.77 15.09
N LEU A 50 -2.78 17.84 14.42
CA LEU A 50 -2.32 16.61 15.07
C LEU A 50 -1.16 16.91 16.02
N PRO A 51 -1.09 16.27 17.18
CA PRO A 51 0.02 16.41 18.10
C PRO A 51 1.35 16.08 17.41
N GLN A 52 2.35 16.97 17.56
CA GLN A 52 3.67 16.80 16.93
C GLN A 52 4.47 15.60 17.47
N SER A 53 4.10 15.10 18.65
CA SER A 53 4.68 13.89 19.24
C SER A 53 4.22 12.59 18.57
N MET A 54 3.26 12.67 17.65
CA MET A 54 2.78 11.50 16.91
C MET A 54 3.72 11.19 15.75
N GLU A 55 4.53 10.15 15.90
CA GLU A 55 5.33 9.54 14.83
C GLU A 55 4.43 8.72 13.90
N MET A 56 3.57 9.41 13.14
CA MET A 56 2.62 8.78 12.24
C MET A 56 2.95 9.08 10.78
N GLU A 57 2.99 8.06 9.94
CA GLU A 57 3.18 8.28 8.51
C GLU A 57 1.97 8.97 7.87
N LYS A 58 2.24 9.86 6.93
CA LYS A 58 1.27 10.70 6.22
C LYS A 58 1.29 10.29 4.77
N VAL A 59 0.34 9.45 4.37
CA VAL A 59 0.30 8.83 3.04
C VAL A 59 -0.65 9.61 2.14
N GLY A 60 -0.12 10.22 1.07
CA GLY A 60 -0.94 10.79 0.00
C GLY A 60 -1.29 9.73 -1.04
N VAL A 61 -2.57 9.55 -1.34
CA VAL A 61 -3.06 8.61 -2.37
C VAL A 61 -3.40 9.38 -3.63
N PHE A 62 -2.75 9.01 -4.74
CA PHE A 62 -2.89 9.65 -6.04
C PHE A 62 -3.33 8.64 -7.11
N VAL A 63 -4.02 9.11 -8.14
CA VAL A 63 -4.49 8.30 -9.28
C VAL A 63 -4.21 9.06 -10.56
N ASN A 64 -3.22 8.61 -11.33
CA ASN A 64 -2.83 9.18 -12.62
C ASN A 64 -2.58 10.70 -12.56
N GLU A 65 -1.93 11.15 -11.51
CA GLU A 65 -1.59 12.56 -11.33
C GLU A 65 -0.22 12.87 -11.98
N THR A 66 0.12 14.13 -12.14
CA THR A 66 1.45 14.53 -12.64
C THR A 66 2.51 14.50 -11.54
N VAL A 67 3.77 14.29 -11.91
CA VAL A 67 4.90 14.30 -10.96
C VAL A 67 4.96 15.62 -10.20
N ASP A 68 4.78 16.74 -10.89
CA ASP A 68 4.79 18.07 -10.27
C ASP A 68 3.72 18.23 -9.18
N ARG A 69 2.49 17.80 -9.45
CA ARG A 69 1.40 17.89 -8.48
C ARG A 69 1.61 16.96 -7.28
N VAL A 70 2.14 15.75 -7.50
CA VAL A 70 2.51 14.86 -6.40
C VAL A 70 3.62 15.47 -5.55
N ARG A 71 4.67 16.01 -6.19
CA ARG A 71 5.76 16.71 -5.51
C ARG A 71 5.25 17.90 -4.69
N ASP A 72 4.39 18.72 -5.27
CA ASP A 72 3.83 19.90 -4.61
C ASP A 72 2.96 19.49 -3.40
N ALA A 73 2.15 18.43 -3.53
CA ALA A 73 1.38 17.88 -2.42
C ALA A 73 2.28 17.39 -1.28
N VAL A 74 3.34 16.64 -1.60
CA VAL A 74 4.35 16.19 -0.62
C VAL A 74 4.90 17.37 0.17
N GLN A 75 5.21 18.47 -0.52
CA GLN A 75 5.79 19.65 0.11
C GLN A 75 4.79 20.43 0.96
N GLN A 76 3.61 20.70 0.42
CA GLN A 76 2.60 21.56 1.04
C GLN A 76 1.95 20.90 2.25
N VAL A 77 1.71 19.59 2.18
CA VAL A 77 1.06 18.81 3.25
C VAL A 77 2.08 18.22 4.22
N GLY A 78 3.33 18.04 3.81
CA GLY A 78 4.35 17.34 4.59
C GLY A 78 4.14 15.83 4.58
N LEU A 79 3.78 15.26 3.42
CA LEU A 79 3.59 13.82 3.29
C LEU A 79 4.92 13.08 3.48
N THR A 80 4.87 11.95 4.18
CA THR A 80 6.03 11.06 4.41
C THR A 80 6.01 9.84 3.48
N ALA A 81 4.86 9.58 2.84
CA ALA A 81 4.72 8.53 1.85
C ALA A 81 3.75 8.93 0.73
N VAL A 82 3.97 8.35 -0.44
CA VAL A 82 3.13 8.49 -1.63
C VAL A 82 2.62 7.10 -2.02
N GLN A 83 1.32 6.96 -2.20
CA GLN A 83 0.68 5.77 -2.75
C GLN A 83 0.16 6.07 -4.15
N LEU A 84 0.74 5.40 -5.15
CA LEU A 84 0.30 5.43 -6.53
C LEU A 84 -0.80 4.38 -6.72
N HIS A 85 -2.02 4.83 -6.99
CA HIS A 85 -3.23 3.98 -7.01
C HIS A 85 -3.90 3.95 -8.39
N GLY A 86 -3.19 4.41 -9.41
CA GLY A 86 -3.61 4.43 -10.81
C GLY A 86 -2.78 3.47 -11.68
N ASP A 87 -2.66 3.86 -12.96
CA ASP A 87 -1.90 3.11 -13.97
C ASP A 87 -0.52 3.77 -14.20
N GLU A 88 0.01 4.45 -13.16
CA GLU A 88 1.30 5.13 -13.25
C GLU A 88 2.40 4.14 -13.68
N SER A 89 3.24 4.55 -14.63
CA SER A 89 4.33 3.70 -15.11
C SER A 89 5.49 3.62 -14.10
N VAL A 90 6.42 2.70 -14.35
CA VAL A 90 7.66 2.61 -13.57
C VAL A 90 8.54 3.84 -13.80
N GLU A 91 8.53 4.36 -15.04
CA GLU A 91 9.23 5.59 -15.41
C GLU A 91 8.72 6.78 -14.60
N PHE A 92 7.39 6.91 -14.45
CA PHE A 92 6.77 7.90 -13.58
C PHE A 92 7.28 7.76 -12.13
N SER A 93 7.32 6.54 -11.63
CA SER A 93 7.81 6.27 -10.26
C SER A 93 9.28 6.65 -10.09
N ARG A 94 10.12 6.41 -11.11
CA ARG A 94 11.54 6.79 -11.12
C ARG A 94 11.73 8.30 -11.17
N GLU A 95 10.98 8.97 -12.04
CA GLU A 95 10.99 10.43 -12.14
C GLU A 95 10.56 11.07 -10.80
N LEU A 96 9.44 10.63 -10.24
CA LEU A 96 8.98 11.09 -8.94
C LEU A 96 10.02 10.85 -7.84
N PHE A 97 10.64 9.69 -7.82
CA PHE A 97 11.68 9.36 -6.85
C PHE A 97 12.89 10.28 -6.98
N GLN A 98 13.31 10.64 -8.20
CA GLN A 98 14.40 11.58 -8.47
C GLN A 98 14.03 12.99 -8.02
N GLU A 99 12.81 13.46 -8.35
CA GLU A 99 12.32 14.78 -7.93
C GLU A 99 12.23 14.93 -6.41
N LEU A 100 11.95 13.85 -5.70
CA LEU A 100 11.89 13.82 -4.24
C LEU A 100 13.25 13.55 -3.58
N ALA A 101 14.28 13.18 -4.36
CA ALA A 101 15.59 12.77 -3.85
C ALA A 101 16.37 13.85 -3.11
N ASN A 102 16.16 15.11 -3.47
CA ASN A 102 16.92 16.26 -2.98
C ASN A 102 16.41 16.82 -1.63
N LYS A 103 15.56 16.07 -0.91
CA LYS A 103 14.93 16.52 0.34
C LYS A 103 15.51 15.83 1.55
N SER A 104 15.52 16.53 2.67
CA SER A 104 16.00 16.04 3.97
C SER A 104 15.24 14.81 4.47
N GLN A 105 14.01 14.62 4.02
CA GLN A 105 13.19 13.44 4.25
C GLN A 105 12.57 13.00 2.93
N ARG A 106 13.09 11.91 2.35
CA ARG A 106 12.56 11.34 1.12
C ARG A 106 11.31 10.51 1.45
N PRO A 107 10.14 10.81 0.85
CA PRO A 107 8.95 10.01 1.05
C PRO A 107 9.12 8.59 0.52
N THR A 108 8.49 7.64 1.22
CA THR A 108 8.34 6.25 0.76
C THR A 108 7.34 6.21 -0.41
N ILE A 109 7.63 5.43 -1.45
CA ILE A 109 6.70 5.24 -2.58
C ILE A 109 6.09 3.84 -2.49
N PHE A 110 4.78 3.79 -2.36
CA PHE A 110 3.96 2.58 -2.47
C PHE A 110 3.22 2.54 -3.81
N ARG A 111 3.05 1.35 -4.37
CA ARG A 111 2.24 1.13 -5.56
C ARG A 111 1.12 0.15 -5.27
N THR A 112 -0.09 0.50 -5.69
CA THR A 112 -1.25 -0.40 -5.59
C THR A 112 -1.32 -1.30 -6.81
N TRP A 113 -1.53 -2.60 -6.57
CA TRP A 113 -1.85 -3.60 -7.58
C TRP A 113 -3.21 -4.21 -7.30
N ALA A 114 -3.98 -4.44 -8.37
CA ALA A 114 -5.19 -5.25 -8.26
C ALA A 114 -4.80 -6.71 -7.97
N ALA A 115 -5.46 -7.35 -7.02
CA ALA A 115 -5.19 -8.74 -6.69
C ALA A 115 -5.41 -9.69 -7.87
N THR A 116 -6.21 -9.29 -8.86
CA THR A 116 -6.46 -10.02 -10.10
C THR A 116 -5.24 -10.23 -10.98
N VAL A 117 -4.14 -9.44 -10.81
CA VAL A 117 -2.89 -9.68 -11.57
C VAL A 117 -2.24 -11.03 -11.25
N PHE A 118 -2.64 -11.67 -10.15
CA PHE A 118 -2.19 -13.00 -9.74
C PHE A 118 -3.13 -14.13 -10.18
N ASP A 119 -4.15 -13.82 -11.01
CA ASP A 119 -5.08 -14.77 -11.59
C ASP A 119 -4.43 -15.57 -12.72
N VAL A 120 -3.52 -16.49 -12.35
CA VAL A 120 -2.78 -17.32 -13.31
C VAL A 120 -3.31 -18.73 -13.26
N PRO A 121 -3.76 -19.28 -14.40
CA PRO A 121 -4.19 -20.69 -14.47
C PRO A 121 -3.05 -21.64 -14.07
N ALA A 122 -3.39 -22.70 -13.33
CA ALA A 122 -2.43 -23.73 -12.95
C ALA A 122 -1.71 -24.30 -14.18
N GLY A 123 -0.37 -24.38 -14.12
CA GLY A 123 0.47 -24.88 -15.20
C GLY A 123 0.92 -23.84 -16.23
N GLN A 124 0.55 -22.57 -16.08
CA GLN A 124 1.09 -21.47 -16.88
C GLN A 124 2.18 -20.72 -16.11
N SER A 125 3.24 -20.34 -16.82
CA SER A 125 4.28 -19.45 -16.27
C SER A 125 3.89 -18.00 -16.51
N VAL A 126 3.91 -17.19 -15.47
CA VAL A 126 3.81 -15.73 -15.60
C VAL A 126 5.22 -15.14 -15.63
N GLY A 127 5.48 -14.37 -16.64
CA GLY A 127 6.67 -13.51 -16.67
C GLY A 127 6.50 -12.31 -15.76
N TRP A 128 6.52 -12.51 -14.45
CA TRP A 128 6.60 -11.38 -13.52
C TRP A 128 8.05 -10.93 -13.40
N ASP A 129 8.30 -9.69 -13.77
CA ASP A 129 9.63 -9.09 -13.72
C ASP A 129 9.63 -7.97 -12.66
N PRO A 130 10.22 -8.20 -11.48
CA PRO A 130 10.28 -7.20 -10.42
C PRO A 130 11.08 -5.95 -10.81
N VAL A 131 11.97 -6.02 -11.80
CA VAL A 131 12.64 -4.84 -12.36
C VAL A 131 11.66 -4.03 -13.20
N ALA A 132 10.87 -4.69 -14.05
CA ALA A 132 9.91 -4.02 -14.92
C ALA A 132 8.80 -3.29 -14.12
N VAL A 133 8.52 -3.74 -12.88
CA VAL A 133 7.54 -3.09 -11.99
C VAL A 133 8.18 -2.18 -10.93
N GLY A 134 9.51 -1.99 -10.96
CA GLY A 134 10.23 -1.04 -10.11
C GLY A 134 10.44 -1.44 -8.67
N LEU A 135 10.19 -2.70 -8.31
CA LEU A 135 10.42 -3.21 -6.95
C LEU A 135 11.90 -3.41 -6.64
N VAL A 136 12.66 -3.81 -7.66
CA VAL A 136 14.11 -3.97 -7.56
C VAL A 136 14.79 -3.32 -8.75
N GLU A 137 16.03 -2.90 -8.59
CA GLU A 137 16.90 -2.41 -9.65
C GLU A 137 18.05 -3.40 -9.85
N PRO A 138 18.47 -3.66 -11.09
CA PRO A 138 19.61 -4.52 -11.34
C PRO A 138 20.88 -3.88 -10.76
N ASP A 139 21.70 -4.69 -10.08
CA ASP A 139 23.04 -4.28 -9.70
C ASP A 139 23.91 -4.06 -10.96
N GLU A 140 24.89 -3.15 -10.90
CA GLU A 140 25.82 -2.85 -12.00
C GLU A 140 26.52 -4.11 -12.54
N ALA A 141 26.82 -5.07 -11.65
CA ALA A 141 27.46 -6.35 -12.02
C ALA A 141 26.56 -7.25 -12.87
N TYR A 142 25.24 -7.00 -12.89
CA TYR A 142 24.24 -7.83 -13.56
C TYR A 142 23.51 -7.10 -14.70
N LYS A 143 23.92 -5.88 -15.06
CA LYS A 143 23.38 -5.17 -16.24
C LYS A 143 23.41 -6.05 -17.50
N GLY A 144 22.24 -6.30 -18.05
CA GLY A 144 22.08 -7.09 -19.28
C GLY A 144 21.85 -8.60 -19.08
N LYS A 145 21.86 -9.12 -17.86
CA LYS A 145 21.48 -10.51 -17.57
C LYS A 145 20.03 -10.53 -17.10
N ARG A 146 19.18 -11.24 -17.83
CA ARG A 146 17.82 -11.56 -17.35
C ARG A 146 17.95 -12.59 -16.22
N VAL A 147 17.71 -12.17 -14.99
CA VAL A 147 17.82 -13.03 -13.81
C VAL A 147 16.49 -13.05 -13.05
N HIS A 148 15.40 -13.29 -13.76
CA HIS A 148 14.11 -13.50 -13.11
C HIS A 148 13.34 -14.58 -13.82
N LYS A 149 13.19 -15.68 -13.14
CA LYS A 149 12.15 -16.65 -13.45
C LYS A 149 11.43 -16.95 -12.16
N ILE A 150 10.14 -16.61 -12.12
CA ILE A 150 9.27 -17.26 -11.17
C ILE A 150 9.02 -18.64 -11.75
N HIS A 151 9.53 -19.65 -11.08
CA HIS A 151 9.25 -21.04 -11.39
C HIS A 151 8.01 -21.45 -10.61
N VAL A 152 6.93 -21.77 -11.32
CA VAL A 152 5.79 -22.45 -10.73
C VAL A 152 6.06 -23.95 -10.79
N ALA A 153 6.33 -24.58 -9.66
CA ALA A 153 6.46 -26.02 -9.59
C ALA A 153 5.13 -26.71 -9.89
N LYS A 154 5.16 -28.00 -10.27
CA LYS A 154 3.96 -28.79 -10.58
C LYS A 154 2.95 -28.90 -9.40
N ASN A 155 3.42 -28.70 -8.19
CA ASN A 155 2.62 -28.67 -6.95
C ASN A 155 2.10 -27.27 -6.59
N GLY A 156 2.34 -26.25 -7.44
CA GLY A 156 1.93 -24.87 -7.20
C GLY A 156 2.93 -24.02 -6.42
N ASP A 157 4.05 -24.58 -5.94
CA ASP A 157 5.08 -23.80 -5.24
C ASP A 157 5.76 -22.81 -6.18
N LEU A 158 5.98 -21.60 -5.68
CA LEU A 158 6.62 -20.51 -6.40
C LEU A 158 8.06 -20.33 -5.88
N PHE A 159 9.01 -20.26 -6.80
CA PHE A 159 10.42 -19.98 -6.49
C PHE A 159 10.86 -18.73 -7.25
N LEU A 160 11.40 -17.77 -6.51
CA LEU A 160 12.02 -16.57 -7.08
C LEU A 160 13.54 -16.74 -7.05
N GLU A 161 14.17 -16.77 -8.22
CA GLU A 161 15.63 -16.74 -8.34
C GLU A 161 16.10 -15.29 -8.48
N THR A 162 16.63 -14.71 -7.41
CA THR A 162 17.18 -13.35 -7.40
C THR A 162 18.65 -13.36 -7.03
N HIS A 163 19.48 -12.85 -7.94
CA HIS A 163 20.89 -12.59 -7.64
C HIS A 163 21.26 -11.20 -8.11
N GLY A 164 21.86 -10.40 -7.23
CA GLY A 164 22.45 -9.12 -7.60
C GLY A 164 21.48 -7.96 -7.77
N PHE A 165 20.53 -7.80 -6.87
CA PHE A 165 19.59 -6.68 -6.86
C PHE A 165 19.69 -5.82 -5.62
N ARG A 166 19.42 -4.54 -5.80
CA ARG A 166 19.17 -3.56 -4.74
C ARG A 166 17.69 -3.18 -4.71
N PRO A 167 17.16 -2.68 -3.59
CA PRO A 167 15.80 -2.16 -3.54
C PRO A 167 15.55 -1.14 -4.64
N GLY A 168 14.40 -1.27 -5.32
CA GLY A 168 13.97 -0.35 -6.36
C GLY A 168 13.37 0.95 -5.81
N VAL A 169 12.80 1.73 -6.72
CA VAL A 169 12.12 2.99 -6.37
C VAL A 169 10.80 2.78 -5.65
N ILE A 170 10.18 1.61 -5.82
CA ILE A 170 8.95 1.21 -5.13
C ILE A 170 9.30 0.49 -3.85
N SER A 171 8.95 1.07 -2.72
CA SER A 171 9.27 0.55 -1.39
C SER A 171 8.30 -0.50 -0.88
N GLY A 172 7.11 -0.60 -1.46
CA GLY A 172 6.11 -1.58 -1.08
C GLY A 172 4.97 -1.68 -2.08
N VAL A 173 4.33 -2.85 -2.09
CA VAL A 173 3.16 -3.17 -2.91
C VAL A 173 1.94 -3.26 -2.01
N LEU A 174 0.89 -2.53 -2.38
CA LEU A 174 -0.41 -2.61 -1.74
C LEU A 174 -1.33 -3.41 -2.65
N LEU A 175 -1.78 -4.58 -2.19
CA LEU A 175 -2.75 -5.41 -2.90
C LEU A 175 -4.16 -5.00 -2.51
N ASP A 176 -4.97 -4.62 -3.50
CA ASP A 176 -6.37 -4.23 -3.33
C ASP A 176 -7.29 -5.14 -4.14
N SER A 177 -8.51 -5.36 -3.64
CA SER A 177 -9.58 -6.10 -4.32
C SER A 177 -10.17 -5.37 -5.53
N SER A 178 -9.72 -4.16 -5.84
CA SER A 178 -10.24 -3.36 -6.96
C SER A 178 -10.00 -4.08 -8.29
N ASN A 179 -11.05 -4.18 -9.09
CA ASN A 179 -10.97 -4.56 -10.49
C ASN A 179 -10.90 -3.30 -11.37
N ASP A 180 -10.47 -3.44 -12.63
CA ASP A 180 -10.24 -2.35 -13.59
C ASP A 180 -11.41 -1.36 -13.74
N ALA A 181 -12.63 -1.77 -13.38
CA ALA A 181 -13.85 -0.96 -13.51
C ALA A 181 -14.15 -0.08 -12.28
N ARG A 182 -13.61 -0.40 -11.09
CA ARG A 182 -13.89 0.33 -9.84
C ARG A 182 -12.62 0.41 -8.99
N ARG A 183 -11.91 1.51 -9.11
CA ARG A 183 -10.69 1.79 -8.33
C ARG A 183 -11.03 2.05 -6.87
N GLY A 184 -10.93 1.00 -6.06
CA GLY A 184 -11.06 1.05 -4.60
C GLY A 184 -12.51 1.05 -4.07
N GLY A 185 -12.69 0.58 -2.84
CA GLY A 185 -13.91 0.74 -2.07
C GLY A 185 -15.07 -0.20 -2.37
N THR A 186 -14.83 -1.34 -3.01
CA THR A 186 -15.88 -2.35 -3.26
C THR A 186 -16.40 -2.99 -1.96
N GLY A 187 -15.62 -2.92 -0.87
CA GLY A 187 -15.96 -3.53 0.42
C GLY A 187 -15.87 -5.06 0.43
N GLN A 188 -15.50 -5.68 -0.69
CA GLN A 188 -15.34 -7.13 -0.80
C GLN A 188 -13.85 -7.48 -0.74
N ALA A 189 -13.50 -8.49 0.06
CA ALA A 189 -12.16 -9.07 0.07
C ALA A 189 -11.94 -9.87 -1.22
N PHE A 190 -10.71 -9.88 -1.73
CA PHE A 190 -10.30 -10.81 -2.77
C PHE A 190 -10.00 -12.19 -2.16
N ASP A 191 -9.84 -13.19 -3.01
CA ASP A 191 -9.46 -14.55 -2.60
C ASP A 191 -7.99 -14.57 -2.11
N TRP A 192 -7.80 -14.58 -0.79
CA TRP A 192 -6.48 -14.56 -0.18
C TRP A 192 -5.70 -15.87 -0.37
N GLU A 193 -6.39 -17.02 -0.38
CA GLU A 193 -5.74 -18.32 -0.62
C GLU A 193 -5.07 -18.36 -1.99
N ARG A 194 -5.72 -17.75 -2.99
CA ARG A 194 -5.17 -17.65 -4.34
C ARG A 194 -3.93 -16.78 -4.44
N VAL A 195 -3.83 -15.74 -3.61
CA VAL A 195 -2.69 -14.81 -3.59
C VAL A 195 -1.59 -15.29 -2.65
N GLN A 196 -1.87 -16.21 -1.74
CA GLN A 196 -0.91 -16.67 -0.73
C GLN A 196 0.47 -17.08 -1.29
N PRO A 197 0.57 -17.84 -2.39
CA PRO A 197 1.89 -18.20 -2.95
C PRO A 197 2.73 -16.99 -3.35
N TRP A 198 2.09 -15.92 -3.80
CA TRP A 198 2.74 -14.67 -4.22
C TRP A 198 3.16 -13.79 -3.05
N ALA A 199 2.44 -13.86 -1.94
CA ALA A 199 2.72 -13.07 -0.76
C ALA A 199 4.15 -13.31 -0.23
N GLY A 200 4.60 -14.56 -0.18
CA GLY A 200 5.96 -14.93 0.21
C GLY A 200 7.02 -14.31 -0.71
N ILE A 201 6.78 -14.31 -2.02
CA ILE A 201 7.69 -13.71 -3.01
C ILE A 201 7.76 -12.19 -2.82
N ILE A 202 6.61 -11.52 -2.73
CA ILE A 202 6.57 -10.07 -2.55
C ILE A 202 7.29 -9.69 -1.25
N ASN A 203 7.02 -10.39 -0.15
CA ASN A 203 7.65 -10.13 1.14
C ASN A 203 9.17 -10.35 1.12
N SER A 204 9.70 -11.19 0.24
CA SER A 204 11.16 -11.42 0.13
C SER A 204 11.91 -10.26 -0.53
N ILE A 205 11.22 -9.41 -1.29
CA ILE A 205 11.84 -8.32 -2.08
C ILE A 205 11.27 -6.94 -1.77
N SER A 206 10.11 -6.85 -1.12
CA SER A 206 9.42 -5.59 -0.86
C SER A 206 8.48 -5.72 0.34
N LYS A 207 7.87 -4.63 0.75
CA LYS A 207 6.82 -4.61 1.76
C LYS A 207 5.48 -4.97 1.13
N LEU A 208 4.87 -6.07 1.55
CA LEU A 208 3.50 -6.42 1.18
C LEU A 208 2.52 -5.72 2.12
N ILE A 209 1.62 -4.94 1.57
CA ILE A 209 0.49 -4.34 2.28
C ILE A 209 -0.80 -4.93 1.72
N VAL A 210 -1.63 -5.51 2.58
CA VAL A 210 -2.93 -6.04 2.17
C VAL A 210 -4.01 -5.01 2.41
N ALA A 211 -4.83 -4.77 1.38
CA ALA A 211 -5.98 -3.87 1.38
C ALA A 211 -7.21 -4.55 0.77
N GLY A 212 -8.25 -3.79 0.48
CA GLY A 212 -9.45 -4.28 -0.19
C GLY A 212 -10.35 -5.17 0.67
N GLY A 213 -11.48 -4.63 1.09
CA GLY A 213 -12.50 -5.36 1.85
C GLY A 213 -12.11 -5.77 3.28
N LEU A 214 -10.98 -5.29 3.80
CA LEU A 214 -10.60 -5.52 5.18
C LEU A 214 -11.57 -4.84 6.15
N ARG A 215 -11.83 -5.51 7.27
CA ARG A 215 -12.65 -5.04 8.39
C ARG A 215 -12.23 -5.76 9.69
N PRO A 216 -12.68 -5.32 10.87
CA PRO A 216 -12.30 -5.94 12.13
C PRO A 216 -12.51 -7.46 12.19
N GLY A 217 -13.58 -7.95 11.52
CA GLY A 217 -13.93 -9.38 11.55
C GLY A 217 -13.19 -10.28 10.58
N ASN A 218 -12.28 -9.77 9.74
CA ASN A 218 -11.56 -10.60 8.76
C ASN A 218 -10.05 -10.31 8.64
N VAL A 219 -9.56 -9.24 9.30
CA VAL A 219 -8.15 -8.82 9.16
C VAL A 219 -7.19 -9.87 9.73
N GLN A 220 -7.57 -10.59 10.76
CA GLN A 220 -6.75 -11.65 11.36
C GLN A 220 -6.52 -12.80 10.38
N GLU A 221 -7.56 -13.21 9.64
CA GLU A 221 -7.45 -14.22 8.59
C GLU A 221 -6.49 -13.79 7.47
N ALA A 222 -6.62 -12.54 7.00
CA ALA A 222 -5.71 -11.99 5.99
C ALA A 222 -4.25 -11.98 6.47
N ILE A 223 -4.00 -11.59 7.73
CA ILE A 223 -2.65 -11.61 8.32
C ILE A 223 -2.14 -13.04 8.43
N HIS A 224 -2.96 -13.98 8.89
CA HIS A 224 -2.57 -15.38 9.04
C HIS A 224 -2.19 -16.02 7.70
N LEU A 225 -2.94 -15.76 6.64
CA LEU A 225 -2.71 -16.38 5.33
C LEU A 225 -1.57 -15.73 4.55
N LEU A 226 -1.46 -14.40 4.60
CA LEU A 226 -0.55 -13.66 3.71
C LEU A 226 0.72 -13.15 4.40
N HIS A 227 0.79 -13.20 5.74
CA HIS A 227 1.90 -12.68 6.54
C HIS A 227 2.40 -11.31 6.06
N PRO A 228 1.52 -10.32 5.85
CA PRO A 228 1.89 -9.06 5.25
C PRO A 228 2.76 -8.23 6.20
N TRP A 229 3.60 -7.35 5.61
CA TRP A 229 4.29 -6.30 6.37
C TRP A 229 3.30 -5.31 6.99
N GLY A 230 2.17 -5.04 6.31
CA GLY A 230 1.16 -4.13 6.78
C GLY A 230 -0.23 -4.39 6.22
N VAL A 231 -1.22 -3.73 6.82
CA VAL A 231 -2.63 -3.76 6.41
C VAL A 231 -3.16 -2.35 6.21
N ASP A 232 -4.04 -2.17 5.21
CA ASP A 232 -4.67 -0.90 4.88
C ASP A 232 -6.19 -1.04 4.86
N VAL A 233 -6.88 -0.24 5.64
CA VAL A 233 -8.34 -0.25 5.71
C VAL A 233 -8.93 1.12 5.42
N SER A 234 -10.02 1.14 4.64
CA SER A 234 -10.79 2.35 4.35
C SER A 234 -12.26 2.17 4.68
N SER A 235 -13.05 1.56 3.77
CA SER A 235 -14.49 1.40 3.93
C SER A 235 -14.89 0.48 5.07
N GLY A 236 -14.07 -0.52 5.40
CA GLY A 236 -14.37 -1.49 6.47
C GLY A 236 -14.44 -0.92 7.88
N VAL A 237 -13.98 0.32 8.07
CA VAL A 237 -14.07 1.06 9.33
C VAL A 237 -14.88 2.36 9.19
N GLU A 238 -15.75 2.46 8.18
CA GLU A 238 -16.65 3.60 7.99
C GLU A 238 -18.02 3.35 8.63
N SER A 239 -18.63 4.45 9.12
CA SER A 239 -20.04 4.51 9.51
C SER A 239 -20.91 4.88 8.31
N GLU A 240 -20.42 5.78 7.49
CA GLU A 240 -20.97 6.22 6.21
C GLU A 240 -19.83 6.61 5.26
N LEU A 241 -20.13 6.76 4.00
CA LEU A 241 -19.11 7.00 2.98
C LEU A 241 -18.28 8.26 3.27
N GLY A 242 -16.98 8.08 3.46
CA GLY A 242 -16.02 9.15 3.78
C GLY A 242 -15.98 9.56 5.25
N LYS A 243 -16.70 8.89 6.14
CA LYS A 243 -16.68 9.14 7.59
C LYS A 243 -16.38 7.86 8.36
N LYS A 244 -15.39 7.90 9.24
CA LYS A 244 -14.98 6.74 10.01
C LYS A 244 -15.88 6.49 11.23
N ASP A 245 -16.03 5.23 11.59
CA ASP A 245 -16.57 4.77 12.87
C ASP A 245 -15.39 4.53 13.83
N HIS A 246 -15.26 5.35 14.85
CA HIS A 246 -14.14 5.29 15.79
C HIS A 246 -14.08 3.95 16.56
N ARG A 247 -15.25 3.30 16.79
CA ARG A 247 -15.30 1.96 17.39
C ARG A 247 -14.77 0.90 16.44
N LYS A 248 -15.11 1.00 15.14
CA LYS A 248 -14.57 0.07 14.13
C LYS A 248 -13.07 0.27 13.92
N ILE A 249 -12.57 1.52 13.94
CA ILE A 249 -11.12 1.78 13.91
C ILE A 249 -10.45 1.05 15.08
N ARG A 250 -10.91 1.27 16.31
CA ARG A 250 -10.36 0.60 17.51
C ARG A 250 -10.40 -0.91 17.36
N ALA A 251 -11.56 -1.47 17.04
CA ALA A 251 -11.73 -2.92 16.86
C ALA A 251 -10.82 -3.51 15.78
N PHE A 252 -10.56 -2.75 14.70
CA PHE A 252 -9.63 -3.17 13.64
C PHE A 252 -8.18 -3.22 14.15
N VAL A 253 -7.74 -2.18 14.82
CA VAL A 253 -6.39 -2.11 15.37
C VAL A 253 -6.19 -3.19 16.44
N ASP A 254 -7.14 -3.35 17.36
CA ASP A 254 -7.10 -4.37 18.41
C ASP A 254 -7.02 -5.78 17.80
N ALA A 255 -7.79 -6.05 16.73
CA ALA A 255 -7.74 -7.34 16.02
C ALA A 255 -6.36 -7.61 15.40
N VAL A 256 -5.70 -6.59 14.85
CA VAL A 256 -4.33 -6.73 14.31
C VAL A 256 -3.33 -6.98 15.44
N ARG A 257 -3.40 -6.21 16.53
CA ARG A 257 -2.45 -6.33 17.65
C ARG A 257 -2.56 -7.66 18.38
N ALA A 258 -3.78 -8.21 18.51
CA ALA A 258 -3.98 -9.52 19.11
C ALA A 258 -3.25 -10.67 18.37
N MET A 259 -2.99 -10.54 17.06
CA MET A 259 -2.20 -11.52 16.31
C MET A 259 -0.70 -11.49 16.69
N GLU A 260 -0.20 -10.37 17.18
CA GLU A 260 1.20 -10.20 17.56
C GLU A 260 1.49 -10.75 18.96
N GLU A 261 0.47 -10.78 19.84
CA GLU A 261 0.59 -11.33 21.17
C GLU A 261 0.48 -12.87 21.20
N ALA A 262 -0.10 -13.45 20.14
CA ALA A 262 -0.33 -14.88 20.02
C ALA A 262 0.80 -15.66 19.32
N GLY A 263 1.77 -14.99 18.72
CA GLY A 263 2.91 -15.58 17.99
C GLY A 263 4.24 -15.25 18.62
#